data_760dc8345c2920c6cb172c06c23205e1
#
_entry.id   760dc8345c2920c6cb172c06c23205e1
#
_cell.length_a   1.000
_cell.length_b   1.000
_cell.length_c   1.000
_cell.angle_alpha   90.00
_cell.angle_beta   90.00
_cell.angle_gamma   90.00
#
_symmetry.space_group_name_H-M   'P 1'
#
loop_
_entity.id
_entity.type
_entity.pdbx_description
1 polymer ?
#
loop_
_entity_poly.entity_id
_entity_poly.type
_entity_poly.pdbx_seq_one_letter_code
_entity_poly.pdbx_strand_id
1 'polypeptide(L)'
;TEIYTLSLHDALPISPFDSKYDRFLRGEEKLSDEEELGRLLFFSNQFTNCNICHQLNRGPLEEEETFSNYEYHNIGTPANVQARAVNGVSADHVDRGLLDNPNISDPAQAGKFKVPTLRNVAVTGPYMHNGVFADLRTVVLFYNKYNSRRPERQINPETGQPFGPPEVPENISLTELETGPALDDKRIDAIVAFLETLTDKRYEPLPRDR
;
A
#
# COMPACT_ATOMS: atom_id res chain seq x y z
N THR A 1 8.53 -29.68 0.86
CA THR A 1 8.22 -28.91 2.08
C THR A 1 7.89 -27.51 1.63
N GLU A 2 6.60 -27.23 1.47
CA GLU A 2 6.12 -25.89 1.16
C GLU A 2 6.46 -25.00 2.35
N ILE A 3 7.38 -24.08 2.15
CA ILE A 3 7.61 -22.98 3.09
C ILE A 3 6.50 -21.96 2.79
N TYR A 4 5.42 -22.08 3.52
CA TYR A 4 4.46 -20.98 3.61
C TYR A 4 5.21 -19.84 4.29
N THR A 5 5.72 -18.89 3.53
CA THR A 5 6.00 -17.57 4.03
C THR A 5 4.64 -16.98 4.41
N LEU A 6 4.25 -17.17 5.66
CA LEU A 6 3.19 -16.37 6.26
C LEU A 6 3.63 -14.92 6.06
N SER A 7 2.95 -14.23 5.17
CA SER A 7 3.09 -12.78 5.07
C SER A 7 2.88 -12.23 6.48
N LEU A 8 3.73 -11.32 6.94
CA LEU A 8 3.48 -10.57 8.18
C LEU A 8 2.06 -9.98 8.19
N HIS A 9 1.47 -9.74 7.04
CA HIS A 9 0.09 -9.31 6.87
C HIS A 9 -0.94 -10.37 7.33
N ASP A 10 -0.62 -11.66 7.28
CA ASP A 10 -1.48 -12.72 7.79
C ASP A 10 -1.28 -12.96 9.30
N ALA A 11 -0.20 -12.44 9.87
CA ALA A 11 0.07 -12.47 11.32
C ALA A 11 -0.61 -11.33 12.10
N LEU A 12 -1.37 -10.46 11.43
CA LEU A 12 -2.05 -9.29 12.00
C LEU A 12 -3.34 -9.53 12.79
N PRO A 13 -3.86 -10.75 13.04
CA PRO A 13 -4.90 -10.92 14.06
C PRO A 13 -4.46 -10.50 15.47
N ILE A 14 -3.20 -10.05 15.65
CA ILE A 14 -2.65 -9.72 16.97
C ILE A 14 -2.23 -8.23 17.02
N SER A 15 -2.89 -7.33 16.29
CA SER A 15 -2.74 -5.90 16.57
C SER A 15 -3.46 -5.60 17.88
N PRO A 16 -2.77 -5.05 18.89
CA PRO A 16 -3.41 -4.60 20.12
C PRO A 16 -4.20 -3.30 19.92
N PHE A 17 -4.22 -2.74 18.71
CA PHE A 17 -4.83 -1.45 18.41
C PHE A 17 -4.37 -0.34 19.36
N ASP A 18 -3.06 -0.24 19.55
CA ASP A 18 -2.42 0.73 20.43
C ASP A 18 -1.44 1.65 19.70
N SER A 19 -1.58 1.76 18.38
CA SER A 19 -0.80 2.68 17.55
C SER A 19 -1.00 4.14 17.99
N LYS A 20 -0.13 5.04 17.52
CA LYS A 20 -0.29 6.48 17.77
C LYS A 20 -1.66 6.97 17.30
N TYR A 21 -2.14 6.49 16.15
CA TYR A 21 -3.47 6.84 15.63
C TYR A 21 -4.59 6.36 16.54
N ASP A 22 -4.53 5.13 17.09
CA ASP A 22 -5.52 4.63 18.05
C ASP A 22 -5.52 5.48 19.34
N ARG A 23 -4.33 5.82 19.85
CA ARG A 23 -4.20 6.71 21.01
C ARG A 23 -4.74 8.12 20.74
N PHE A 24 -4.56 8.62 19.51
CA PHE A 24 -5.17 9.88 19.08
C PHE A 24 -6.70 9.79 19.09
N LEU A 25 -7.30 8.72 18.58
CA LEU A 25 -8.75 8.52 18.59
C LEU A 25 -9.33 8.48 20.01
N ARG A 26 -8.58 7.93 20.96
CA ARG A 26 -8.95 7.92 22.39
C ARG A 26 -8.66 9.23 23.13
N GLY A 27 -8.07 10.23 22.46
CA GLY A 27 -7.69 11.50 23.06
C GLY A 27 -6.46 11.44 23.99
N GLU A 28 -5.68 10.36 23.92
CA GLU A 28 -4.50 10.12 24.76
C GLU A 28 -3.24 10.77 24.16
N GLU A 29 -3.22 11.01 22.84
CA GLU A 29 -2.09 11.57 22.12
C GLU A 29 -2.57 12.55 21.04
N LYS A 30 -1.67 13.40 20.55
CA LYS A 30 -1.93 14.34 19.46
C LYS A 30 -1.12 13.95 18.22
N LEU A 31 -1.72 14.13 17.05
CA LEU A 31 -0.99 14.11 15.79
C LEU A 31 -0.20 15.43 15.63
N SER A 32 0.95 15.38 15.00
CA SER A 32 1.64 16.57 14.50
C SER A 32 0.86 17.22 13.35
N ASP A 33 1.19 18.44 12.98
CA ASP A 33 0.54 19.13 11.86
C ASP A 33 0.73 18.36 10.54
N GLU A 34 1.87 17.70 10.36
CA GLU A 34 2.16 16.88 9.18
C GLU A 34 1.34 15.58 9.16
N GLU A 35 1.28 14.86 10.27
CA GLU A 35 0.47 13.65 10.42
C GLU A 35 -1.02 13.94 10.24
N GLU A 36 -1.51 15.06 10.79
CA GLU A 36 -2.90 15.49 10.62
C GLU A 36 -3.20 15.88 9.16
N LEU A 37 -2.29 16.58 8.49
CA LEU A 37 -2.40 16.85 7.06
C LEU A 37 -2.48 15.53 6.28
N GLY A 38 -1.63 14.55 6.59
CA GLY A 38 -1.62 13.24 5.97
C GLY A 38 -2.94 12.50 6.19
N ARG A 39 -3.47 12.53 7.41
CA ARG A 39 -4.78 11.95 7.75
C ARG A 39 -5.90 12.57 6.93
N LEU A 40 -5.96 13.89 6.84
CA LEU A 40 -6.97 14.60 6.07
C LEU A 40 -6.87 14.28 4.58
N LEU A 41 -5.67 14.19 4.04
CA LEU A 41 -5.45 13.79 2.65
C LEU A 41 -5.88 12.34 2.41
N PHE A 42 -5.48 11.41 3.27
CA PHE A 42 -5.80 9.99 3.14
C PHE A 42 -7.31 9.71 3.05
N PHE A 43 -8.11 10.40 3.84
CA PHE A 43 -9.57 10.28 3.86
C PHE A 43 -10.28 11.23 2.89
N SER A 44 -9.56 11.99 2.09
CA SER A 44 -10.15 12.96 1.17
C SER A 44 -10.56 12.33 -0.15
N ASN A 45 -11.84 12.40 -0.49
CA ASN A 45 -12.33 12.01 -1.82
C ASN A 45 -12.01 13.02 -2.93
N GLN A 46 -11.39 14.16 -2.59
CA GLN A 46 -11.02 15.20 -3.56
C GLN A 46 -9.54 15.17 -3.94
N PHE A 47 -8.67 14.57 -3.09
CA PHE A 47 -7.23 14.65 -3.26
C PHE A 47 -6.55 13.31 -3.51
N THR A 48 -6.91 12.24 -2.81
CA THR A 48 -6.14 11.00 -2.89
C THR A 48 -6.96 9.74 -3.10
N ASN A 49 -8.19 9.71 -2.61
CA ASN A 49 -9.08 8.53 -2.62
C ASN A 49 -8.46 7.23 -2.04
N CYS A 50 -7.44 7.32 -1.18
CA CYS A 50 -6.84 6.14 -0.56
C CYS A 50 -7.88 5.28 0.18
N ASN A 51 -8.87 5.95 0.79
CA ASN A 51 -9.96 5.34 1.52
C ASN A 51 -11.01 4.63 0.65
N ILE A 52 -10.91 4.63 -0.68
CA ILE A 52 -11.79 3.80 -1.54
C ILE A 52 -11.48 2.32 -1.34
N CYS A 53 -10.20 1.97 -1.29
CA CYS A 53 -9.73 0.60 -1.08
C CYS A 53 -9.37 0.36 0.39
N HIS A 54 -8.64 1.31 1.01
CA HIS A 54 -8.26 1.24 2.42
C HIS A 54 -9.35 1.84 3.32
N GLN A 55 -10.54 1.26 3.20
CA GLN A 55 -11.75 1.72 3.89
C GLN A 55 -11.68 1.46 5.39
N LEU A 56 -12.46 2.26 6.12
CA LEU A 56 -12.84 1.99 7.49
C LEU A 56 -14.24 1.37 7.52
N ASN A 57 -14.43 0.34 8.33
CA ASN A 57 -15.72 -0.35 8.42
C ASN A 57 -16.76 0.47 9.19
N ARG A 58 -16.33 1.28 10.15
CA ARG A 58 -17.21 2.05 11.02
C ARG A 58 -17.06 3.55 10.82
N GLY A 59 -15.86 4.04 10.56
CA GLY A 59 -15.62 5.46 10.30
C GLY A 59 -14.28 5.99 10.82
N PRO A 60 -13.90 7.22 10.44
CA PRO A 60 -12.56 7.76 10.72
C PRO A 60 -12.31 8.12 12.19
N LEU A 61 -13.30 7.98 13.06
CA LEU A 61 -13.19 8.22 14.52
C LEU A 61 -13.43 6.95 15.33
N GLU A 62 -13.55 5.79 14.67
CA GLU A 62 -13.77 4.52 15.34
C GLU A 62 -12.45 3.77 15.52
N GLU A 63 -12.37 3.03 16.63
CA GLU A 63 -11.21 2.21 16.97
C GLU A 63 -11.23 0.86 16.25
N GLU A 64 -10.09 0.17 16.28
CA GLU A 64 -9.92 -1.21 15.78
C GLU A 64 -10.13 -1.38 14.27
N GLU A 65 -9.93 -0.32 13.50
CA GLU A 65 -10.05 -0.37 12.04
C GLU A 65 -8.82 -1.00 11.38
N THR A 66 -9.05 -1.78 10.32
CA THR A 66 -7.99 -2.48 9.59
C THR A 66 -7.50 -1.76 8.34
N PHE A 67 -8.18 -0.72 7.92
CA PHE A 67 -7.86 0.05 6.71
C PHE A 67 -7.84 -0.83 5.44
N SER A 68 -8.86 -1.64 5.25
CA SER A 68 -9.03 -2.51 4.09
C SER A 68 -10.51 -2.81 3.85
N ASN A 69 -10.94 -2.75 2.59
CA ASN A 69 -12.25 -3.25 2.17
C ASN A 69 -12.20 -4.77 1.86
N TYR A 70 -10.99 -5.39 1.91
CA TYR A 70 -10.72 -6.78 1.58
C TYR A 70 -11.12 -7.19 0.15
N GLU A 71 -11.39 -6.25 -0.72
CA GLU A 71 -11.62 -6.48 -2.15
C GLU A 71 -10.31 -6.72 -2.91
N TYR A 72 -10.44 -7.03 -4.20
CA TYR A 72 -9.28 -7.34 -5.05
C TYR A 72 -9.15 -6.33 -6.17
N HIS A 73 -7.96 -5.74 -6.29
CA HIS A 73 -7.66 -4.73 -7.30
C HIS A 73 -6.35 -5.02 -8.02
N ASN A 74 -6.29 -4.69 -9.32
CA ASN A 74 -5.05 -4.62 -10.05
C ASN A 74 -4.57 -3.16 -10.07
N ILE A 75 -3.48 -2.88 -9.37
CA ILE A 75 -2.89 -1.55 -9.30
C ILE A 75 -1.71 -1.38 -10.26
N GLY A 76 -1.50 -2.33 -11.18
CA GLY A 76 -0.42 -2.26 -12.16
C GLY A 76 0.97 -2.39 -11.57
N THR A 77 1.15 -3.20 -10.53
CA THR A 77 2.45 -3.47 -9.92
C THR A 77 3.40 -4.11 -10.92
N PRO A 78 4.66 -3.62 -11.06
CA PRO A 78 5.65 -4.26 -11.91
C PRO A 78 6.18 -5.56 -11.30
N ALA A 79 6.68 -6.46 -12.15
CA ALA A 79 7.32 -7.68 -11.68
C ALA A 79 8.57 -7.38 -10.84
N ASN A 80 8.79 -8.15 -9.77
CA ASN A 80 10.02 -8.08 -8.98
C ASN A 80 11.06 -9.08 -9.52
N VAL A 81 11.82 -8.66 -10.54
CA VAL A 81 12.85 -9.50 -11.18
C VAL A 81 13.99 -9.88 -10.22
N GLN A 82 14.29 -9.05 -9.22
CA GLN A 82 15.33 -9.34 -8.25
C GLN A 82 14.90 -10.48 -7.30
N ALA A 83 13.68 -10.44 -6.81
CA ALA A 83 13.13 -11.52 -5.99
C ALA A 83 13.07 -12.84 -6.79
N ARG A 84 12.67 -12.79 -8.06
CA ARG A 84 12.64 -13.96 -8.93
C ARG A 84 14.02 -14.58 -9.16
N ALA A 85 15.06 -13.77 -9.30
CA ALA A 85 16.43 -14.24 -9.46
C ALA A 85 16.93 -15.10 -8.28
N VAL A 86 16.36 -14.89 -7.08
CA VAL A 86 16.81 -15.60 -5.85
C VAL A 86 15.82 -16.67 -5.39
N ASN A 87 14.52 -16.57 -5.73
CA ASN A 87 13.52 -17.53 -5.28
C ASN A 87 13.25 -18.68 -6.27
N GLY A 88 13.92 -18.68 -7.44
CA GLY A 88 13.80 -19.72 -8.44
C GLY A 88 12.56 -19.64 -9.32
N VAL A 89 11.76 -18.60 -9.21
CA VAL A 89 10.64 -18.35 -10.12
C VAL A 89 11.19 -17.91 -11.47
N SER A 90 10.65 -18.47 -12.57
CA SER A 90 11.10 -18.14 -13.92
C SER A 90 10.92 -16.65 -14.23
N ALA A 91 11.86 -16.07 -14.99
CA ALA A 91 11.83 -14.66 -15.36
C ALA A 91 10.62 -14.30 -16.24
N ASP A 92 10.09 -15.26 -16.99
CA ASP A 92 8.91 -15.14 -17.86
C ASP A 92 7.60 -15.51 -17.17
N HIS A 93 7.64 -15.91 -15.90
CA HIS A 93 6.45 -16.14 -15.10
C HIS A 93 5.63 -14.85 -14.96
N VAL A 94 4.33 -14.94 -15.10
CA VAL A 94 3.39 -13.85 -14.88
C VAL A 94 2.49 -14.24 -13.70
N ASP A 95 2.59 -13.47 -12.62
CA ASP A 95 1.69 -13.63 -11.46
C ASP A 95 0.34 -13.00 -11.78
N ARG A 96 -0.67 -13.82 -12.03
CA ARG A 96 -2.01 -13.38 -12.40
C ARG A 96 -2.91 -13.14 -11.17
N GLY A 97 -2.35 -13.19 -9.97
CA GLY A 97 -3.05 -12.89 -8.75
C GLY A 97 -4.30 -13.78 -8.55
N LEU A 98 -5.47 -13.16 -8.35
CA LEU A 98 -6.72 -13.89 -8.09
C LEU A 98 -7.07 -14.90 -9.18
N LEU A 99 -6.69 -14.67 -10.43
CA LEU A 99 -6.94 -15.61 -11.53
C LEU A 99 -6.11 -16.90 -11.42
N ASP A 100 -5.04 -16.94 -10.64
CA ASP A 100 -4.27 -18.17 -10.41
C ASP A 100 -4.93 -19.08 -9.36
N ASN A 101 -6.00 -18.63 -8.71
CA ASN A 101 -6.82 -19.50 -7.86
C ASN A 101 -7.61 -20.49 -8.75
N PRO A 102 -7.48 -21.82 -8.54
CA PRO A 102 -8.11 -22.84 -9.39
C PRO A 102 -9.64 -22.77 -9.42
N ASN A 103 -10.26 -22.06 -8.50
CA ASN A 103 -11.72 -21.88 -8.44
C ASN A 103 -12.19 -20.63 -9.20
N ILE A 104 -11.29 -19.83 -9.77
CA ILE A 104 -11.59 -18.60 -10.49
C ILE A 104 -11.27 -18.80 -11.96
N SER A 105 -12.28 -18.61 -12.82
CA SER A 105 -12.14 -18.74 -14.28
C SER A 105 -12.42 -17.46 -15.07
N ASP A 106 -12.81 -16.38 -14.40
CA ASP A 106 -13.10 -15.11 -15.04
C ASP A 106 -11.79 -14.35 -15.36
N PRO A 107 -11.46 -14.12 -16.66
CA PRO A 107 -10.26 -13.41 -17.05
C PRO A 107 -10.17 -11.98 -16.51
N ALA A 108 -11.30 -11.36 -16.16
CA ALA A 108 -11.33 -10.04 -15.54
C ALA A 108 -10.71 -10.00 -14.13
N GLN A 109 -10.34 -11.16 -13.55
CA GLN A 109 -9.66 -11.25 -12.27
C GLN A 109 -8.13 -11.29 -12.38
N ALA A 110 -7.59 -11.31 -13.61
CA ALA A 110 -6.15 -11.30 -13.81
C ALA A 110 -5.47 -10.04 -13.23
N GLY A 111 -4.37 -10.24 -12.52
CA GLY A 111 -3.57 -9.19 -11.91
C GLY A 111 -4.16 -8.54 -10.67
N LYS A 112 -5.29 -9.04 -10.18
CA LYS A 112 -5.93 -8.52 -8.97
C LYS A 112 -5.38 -9.19 -7.72
N PHE A 113 -5.01 -8.37 -6.73
CA PHE A 113 -4.55 -8.79 -5.41
C PHE A 113 -5.45 -8.20 -4.34
N LYS A 114 -5.58 -8.91 -3.24
CA LYS A 114 -6.38 -8.47 -2.09
C LYS A 114 -5.80 -7.20 -1.49
N VAL A 115 -6.67 -6.23 -1.19
CA VAL A 115 -6.28 -5.02 -0.45
C VAL A 115 -5.79 -5.41 0.94
N PRO A 116 -4.52 -5.13 1.29
CA PRO A 116 -3.99 -5.46 2.60
C PRO A 116 -4.48 -4.48 3.67
N THR A 117 -4.38 -4.88 4.93
CA THR A 117 -4.45 -3.93 6.03
C THR A 117 -3.28 -2.94 5.97
N LEU A 118 -3.47 -1.72 6.48
CA LEU A 118 -2.38 -0.76 6.66
C LEU A 118 -1.84 -0.72 8.09
N ARG A 119 -2.35 -1.58 8.99
CA ARG A 119 -1.77 -1.71 10.32
C ARG A 119 -0.31 -2.13 10.22
N ASN A 120 0.55 -1.43 10.94
CA ASN A 120 1.99 -1.67 10.98
C ASN A 120 2.70 -1.50 9.61
N VAL A 121 2.07 -0.83 8.64
CA VAL A 121 2.61 -0.71 7.28
C VAL A 121 4.03 -0.15 7.24
N ALA A 122 4.38 0.77 8.13
CA ALA A 122 5.71 1.39 8.16
C ALA A 122 6.86 0.45 8.60
N VAL A 123 6.54 -0.74 9.10
CA VAL A 123 7.53 -1.73 9.57
C VAL A 123 7.38 -3.09 8.91
N THR A 124 6.57 -3.17 7.85
CA THR A 124 6.28 -4.42 7.13
C THR A 124 6.77 -4.42 5.68
N GLY A 125 7.77 -3.59 5.36
CA GLY A 125 8.44 -3.66 4.06
C GLY A 125 9.13 -5.02 3.83
N PRO A 126 9.45 -5.37 2.57
CA PRO A 126 9.17 -4.61 1.35
C PRO A 126 7.70 -4.66 0.93
N TYR A 127 7.30 -3.71 0.10
CA TYR A 127 5.91 -3.41 -0.23
C TYR A 127 5.43 -4.01 -1.55
N MET A 128 4.12 -3.95 -1.77
CA MET A 128 3.33 -4.64 -2.78
C MET A 128 3.27 -6.16 -2.54
N HIS A 129 2.42 -6.87 -3.29
CA HIS A 129 2.29 -8.33 -3.15
C HIS A 129 3.60 -9.10 -3.42
N ASN A 130 4.48 -8.53 -4.22
CA ASN A 130 5.73 -9.14 -4.65
C ASN A 130 7.00 -8.49 -4.04
N GLY A 131 6.84 -7.52 -3.13
CA GLY A 131 7.95 -6.85 -2.46
C GLY A 131 8.81 -5.98 -3.38
N VAL A 132 8.26 -5.41 -4.45
CA VAL A 132 9.02 -4.67 -5.46
C VAL A 132 9.54 -3.31 -4.99
N PHE A 133 8.97 -2.73 -3.93
CA PHE A 133 9.40 -1.44 -3.36
C PHE A 133 9.87 -1.65 -1.92
N ALA A 134 11.01 -1.08 -1.61
CA ALA A 134 11.59 -1.14 -0.26
C ALA A 134 11.06 -0.02 0.66
N ASP A 135 10.72 1.14 0.07
CA ASP A 135 10.38 2.37 0.80
C ASP A 135 8.88 2.69 0.68
N LEU A 136 8.25 3.01 1.82
CA LEU A 136 6.83 3.40 1.87
C LEU A 136 6.54 4.68 1.07
N ARG A 137 7.48 5.63 1.04
CA ARG A 137 7.36 6.83 0.22
C ARG A 137 7.31 6.51 -1.27
N THR A 138 8.10 5.51 -1.71
CA THR A 138 8.07 5.02 -3.09
C THR A 138 6.71 4.43 -3.44
N VAL A 139 6.04 3.75 -2.50
CA VAL A 139 4.67 3.27 -2.68
C VAL A 139 3.71 4.42 -2.95
N VAL A 140 3.75 5.48 -2.15
CA VAL A 140 2.88 6.66 -2.35
C VAL A 140 3.17 7.35 -3.68
N LEU A 141 4.45 7.46 -4.07
CA LEU A 141 4.86 7.98 -5.38
C LEU A 141 4.36 7.10 -6.53
N PHE A 142 4.38 5.77 -6.37
CA PHE A 142 3.85 4.84 -7.37
C PHE A 142 2.34 5.08 -7.61
N TYR A 143 1.54 5.29 -6.57
CA TYR A 143 0.14 5.69 -6.75
C TYR A 143 0.01 7.07 -7.40
N ASN A 144 0.83 8.04 -6.98
CA ASN A 144 0.79 9.40 -7.53
C ASN A 144 1.13 9.48 -9.02
N LYS A 145 1.87 8.50 -9.60
CA LYS A 145 2.19 8.47 -11.02
C LYS A 145 0.94 8.44 -11.92
N TYR A 146 -0.14 7.84 -11.46
CA TYR A 146 -1.40 7.75 -12.21
C TYR A 146 -2.09 9.12 -12.34
N ASN A 147 -1.84 10.03 -11.41
CA ASN A 147 -2.43 11.36 -11.36
C ASN A 147 -1.48 12.46 -11.86
N SER A 148 -0.23 12.13 -12.21
CA SER A 148 0.77 13.09 -12.65
C SER A 148 1.29 12.76 -14.04
N ARG A 149 1.29 13.79 -14.92
CA ARG A 149 1.93 13.72 -16.24
C ARG A 149 3.37 14.21 -16.24
N ARG A 150 3.90 14.65 -15.09
CA ARG A 150 5.26 15.17 -14.98
C ARG A 150 6.27 14.03 -15.09
N PRO A 151 7.31 14.12 -15.95
CA PRO A 151 8.28 13.04 -16.12
C PRO A 151 8.98 12.61 -14.82
N GLU A 152 9.30 13.56 -13.95
CA GLU A 152 9.93 13.29 -12.67
C GLU A 152 9.06 12.46 -11.71
N ARG A 153 7.73 12.48 -11.90
CA ARG A 153 6.79 11.66 -11.11
C ARG A 153 6.59 10.25 -11.68
N GLN A 154 7.20 9.97 -12.83
CA GLN A 154 7.22 8.63 -13.43
C GLN A 154 8.48 7.86 -13.04
N ILE A 155 9.42 8.47 -12.29
CA ILE A 155 10.68 7.86 -11.88
C ILE A 155 10.53 7.20 -10.52
N ASN A 156 10.96 5.93 -10.43
CA ASN A 156 11.13 5.24 -9.16
C ASN A 156 12.39 5.77 -8.46
N PRO A 157 12.28 6.40 -7.29
CA PRO A 157 13.42 6.98 -6.60
C PRO A 157 14.43 5.95 -6.10
N GLU A 158 14.02 4.70 -5.89
CA GLU A 158 14.90 3.62 -5.43
C GLU A 158 15.89 3.17 -6.53
N THR A 159 15.52 3.35 -7.79
CA THR A 159 16.33 2.90 -8.93
C THR A 159 16.84 4.04 -9.81
N GLY A 160 16.24 5.22 -9.72
CA GLY A 160 16.48 6.34 -10.64
C GLY A 160 15.98 6.10 -12.06
N GLN A 161 15.21 5.04 -12.29
CA GLN A 161 14.63 4.67 -13.58
C GLN A 161 13.10 4.86 -13.55
N PRO A 162 12.43 4.91 -14.70
CA PRO A 162 10.97 4.89 -14.72
C PRO A 162 10.42 3.70 -13.94
N PHE A 163 9.26 3.88 -13.30
CA PHE A 163 8.52 2.74 -12.75
C PHE A 163 8.32 1.70 -13.84
N GLY A 164 8.61 0.44 -13.53
CA GLY A 164 8.45 -0.66 -14.49
C GLY A 164 7.02 -0.78 -15.02
N PRO A 165 6.86 -1.42 -16.21
CA PRO A 165 5.52 -1.68 -16.73
C PRO A 165 4.73 -2.60 -15.78
N PRO A 166 3.39 -2.50 -15.78
CA PRO A 166 2.56 -3.47 -15.08
C PRO A 166 2.89 -4.90 -15.49
N GLU A 167 2.98 -5.83 -14.55
CA GLU A 167 3.17 -7.24 -14.86
C GLU A 167 1.95 -7.82 -15.58
N VAL A 168 0.75 -7.43 -15.16
CA VAL A 168 -0.52 -7.70 -15.85
C VAL A 168 -1.12 -6.37 -16.27
N PRO A 169 -0.99 -5.94 -17.54
CA PRO A 169 -1.48 -4.64 -18.00
C PRO A 169 -3.00 -4.59 -18.19
N GLU A 170 -3.65 -5.74 -18.30
CA GLU A 170 -5.10 -5.85 -18.38
C GLU A 170 -5.75 -5.62 -17.03
N ASN A 171 -6.99 -5.15 -17.04
CA ASN A 171 -7.84 -5.02 -15.85
C ASN A 171 -7.29 -4.11 -14.74
N ILE A 172 -6.39 -3.16 -15.07
CA ILE A 172 -5.93 -2.18 -14.08
C ILE A 172 -7.12 -1.35 -13.59
N SER A 173 -7.25 -1.18 -12.29
CA SER A 173 -8.32 -0.44 -11.60
C SER A 173 -8.16 1.09 -11.78
N LEU A 174 -8.12 1.57 -13.02
CA LEU A 174 -7.88 2.98 -13.35
C LEU A 174 -8.96 3.91 -12.78
N THR A 175 -10.18 3.44 -12.63
CA THR A 175 -11.28 4.20 -12.02
C THR A 175 -10.93 4.63 -10.60
N GLU A 176 -10.26 3.78 -9.84
CA GLU A 176 -9.85 4.05 -8.47
C GLU A 176 -8.50 4.79 -8.41
N LEU A 177 -7.62 4.54 -9.39
CA LEU A 177 -6.26 5.09 -9.40
C LEU A 177 -6.17 6.52 -9.94
N GLU A 178 -7.01 6.89 -10.93
CA GLU A 178 -6.97 8.18 -11.63
C GLU A 178 -8.01 9.18 -11.11
N THR A 179 -8.20 9.27 -9.81
CA THR A 179 -9.34 9.98 -9.20
C THR A 179 -9.00 11.31 -8.53
N GLY A 180 -7.72 11.66 -8.43
CA GLY A 180 -7.29 12.87 -7.71
C GLY A 180 -6.30 13.75 -8.49
N PRO A 181 -5.97 14.93 -7.98
CA PRO A 181 -4.87 15.73 -8.50
C PRO A 181 -3.52 15.09 -8.14
N ALA A 182 -2.50 15.38 -8.94
CA ALA A 182 -1.13 15.03 -8.60
C ALA A 182 -0.69 15.70 -7.29
N LEU A 183 -0.06 14.92 -6.43
CA LEU A 183 0.46 15.39 -5.14
C LEU A 183 1.86 15.98 -5.30
N ASP A 184 2.13 17.04 -4.55
CA ASP A 184 3.49 17.56 -4.31
C ASP A 184 4.20 16.76 -3.21
N ASP A 185 5.50 16.98 -3.04
CA ASP A 185 6.31 16.26 -2.05
C ASP A 185 5.80 16.45 -0.63
N LYS A 186 5.38 17.68 -0.26
CA LYS A 186 4.84 17.95 1.07
C LYS A 186 3.62 17.08 1.39
N ARG A 187 2.73 16.89 0.42
CA ARG A 187 1.53 16.06 0.60
C ARG A 187 1.86 14.57 0.64
N ILE A 188 2.83 14.15 -0.18
CA ILE A 188 3.34 12.77 -0.17
C ILE A 188 3.96 12.46 1.19
N ASP A 189 4.84 13.33 1.70
CA ASP A 189 5.51 13.16 2.99
C ASP A 189 4.51 13.15 4.14
N ALA A 190 3.49 14.00 4.09
CA ALA A 190 2.40 14.01 5.06
C ALA A 190 1.61 12.69 5.07
N ILE A 191 1.29 12.12 3.89
CA ILE A 191 0.61 10.82 3.82
C ILE A 191 1.49 9.73 4.44
N VAL A 192 2.79 9.72 4.15
CA VAL A 192 3.74 8.78 4.77
C VAL A 192 3.76 8.95 6.29
N ALA A 193 3.85 10.19 6.79
CA ALA A 193 3.81 10.48 8.21
C ALA A 193 2.52 9.97 8.88
N PHE A 194 1.37 10.11 8.23
CA PHE A 194 0.12 9.52 8.72
C PHE A 194 0.18 7.99 8.74
N LEU A 195 0.65 7.34 7.68
CA LEU A 195 0.77 5.88 7.62
C LEU A 195 1.70 5.34 8.72
N GLU A 196 2.75 6.08 9.08
CA GLU A 196 3.62 5.74 10.21
C GLU A 196 2.88 5.72 11.54
N THR A 197 1.83 6.55 11.73
CA THR A 197 1.02 6.55 12.96
C THR A 197 0.20 5.29 13.15
N LEU A 198 0.06 4.44 12.13
CA LEU A 198 -0.66 3.15 12.18
C LEU A 198 0.20 2.01 12.76
N THR A 199 1.40 2.32 13.26
CA THR A 199 2.33 1.36 13.86
C THR A 199 1.97 1.12 15.32
N ASP A 200 1.75 -0.16 15.68
CA ASP A 200 1.49 -0.56 17.07
C ASP A 200 2.67 -0.19 17.97
N LYS A 201 2.40 0.21 19.21
CA LYS A 201 3.37 0.71 20.17
C LYS A 201 4.60 -0.19 20.34
N ARG A 202 4.43 -1.50 20.30
CA ARG A 202 5.53 -2.47 20.42
C ARG A 202 6.53 -2.41 19.26
N TYR A 203 6.14 -1.86 18.12
CA TYR A 203 6.98 -1.76 16.91
C TYR A 203 7.50 -0.33 16.67
N GLU A 204 7.03 0.69 17.40
CA GLU A 204 7.50 2.07 17.27
C GLU A 204 9.03 2.23 17.43
N PRO A 205 9.73 1.43 18.30
CA PRO A 205 11.17 1.51 18.45
C PRO A 205 11.97 0.88 17.31
N LEU A 206 11.32 0.13 16.40
CA LEU A 206 12.01 -0.52 15.29
C LEU A 206 12.49 0.51 14.27
N PRO A 207 13.67 0.28 13.64
CA PRO A 207 14.09 1.11 12.51
C PRO A 207 12.99 1.13 11.46
N ARG A 208 12.60 2.31 11.04
CA ARG A 208 11.70 2.49 9.90
C ARG A 208 12.57 2.44 8.66
N ASP A 209 12.24 1.57 7.72
CA ASP A 209 12.90 1.54 6.42
C ASP A 209 12.56 2.87 5.71
N ARG A 210 13.56 3.74 5.59
CA ARG A 210 13.48 5.03 4.91
C ARG A 210 14.14 4.95 3.56
#